data_710ff2529989c12cb5f4ab8261167690
#
_entry.id   710ff2529989c12cb5f4ab8261167690
#
_cell.length_a   1.000
_cell.length_b   1.000
_cell.length_c   1.000
_cell.angle_alpha   90.00
_cell.angle_beta   90.00
_cell.angle_gamma   90.00
#
_symmetry.space_group_name_H-M   'P 1'
#
loop_
_entity.id
_entity.type
_entity.pdbx_description
1 polymer ?
#
loop_
_entity_poly.entity_id
_entity_poly.type
_entity_poly.pdbx_seq_one_letter_code
_entity_poly.pdbx_strand_id
1 'polypeptide(L)'
;MSWCSSCHGSKFRHVFGKAAGRDHAYDGVPITRSVHDNHYCSVNPLFIAVVTECAGGGAFLVLPVHHKGRVPPLQPRVSGHTSRVLDVKWNPFDDLCIASCSEDCTVKIWDIPSQGVQQNITVARKTLIGHSKRVGLIEWHPTARDLLVSSAYDYKVMVWDVSQDGRVLRPVRQLQTPELLLSVSLSRDGRWLACCCRDRRLRVLEPRSGRILQESGRTSHRASKVLYAGDQLVSTGTSCWNQRQVAVWDPEDLSEPLLEEELDGSSGVLFPFYDPDTHMLYLAGKGDGNIRYYELSSEKPYLHYLTEYRSLLPQRGLGVMPKRGLDVRGCEVFRFYRLIIEKHLVEPLSMIVPRKQVGVFQEDLYPMTAGDQAAMTAQEWLSGNNRGPLLMSLKPGARVTNPYPERAPERGQGRPLEQAFLQEQLAYQDAKYPQDLSDLSGWQPDETQAPGWAYPQCTPHCCEPSEQAPPPAERELLQDFYRQQDEIRELQEQLNQKQVRITQLELEGKNNRNKMRATF
;
A
#
# COMPACT_ATOMS: atom_id res chain seq x y z
N MET A 1 -30.41 18.53 -28.25
CA MET A 1 -29.02 18.28 -27.87
C MET A 1 -28.51 19.52 -27.14
N SER A 2 -28.60 19.51 -25.85
CA SER A 2 -28.13 20.64 -24.99
C SER A 2 -26.75 20.27 -24.49
N TRP A 3 -25.73 20.81 -25.09
CA TRP A 3 -24.36 20.76 -24.60
C TRP A 3 -24.24 21.82 -23.49
N CYS A 4 -24.63 21.45 -22.28
CA CYS A 4 -24.29 22.22 -21.09
C CYS A 4 -22.99 21.63 -20.53
N SER A 5 -21.87 21.94 -21.16
CA SER A 5 -20.57 21.77 -20.51
C SER A 5 -20.45 22.88 -19.49
N SER A 6 -20.83 22.63 -18.23
CA SER A 6 -20.34 23.43 -17.12
C SER A 6 -18.81 23.31 -17.16
N CYS A 7 -18.15 24.32 -17.71
CA CYS A 7 -16.69 24.41 -17.73
C CYS A 7 -16.23 24.50 -16.28
N HIS A 8 -15.84 23.35 -15.70
CA HIS A 8 -15.20 23.36 -14.37
C HIS A 8 -13.89 24.16 -14.47
N GLY A 9 -13.88 25.32 -13.80
CA GLY A 9 -12.76 26.25 -13.85
C GLY A 9 -11.60 25.85 -12.95
N SER A 10 -11.13 24.59 -13.07
CA SER A 10 -10.00 24.09 -12.27
C SER A 10 -8.70 24.82 -12.61
N LYS A 11 -8.00 25.28 -11.58
CA LYS A 11 -6.62 25.80 -11.69
C LYS A 11 -5.60 24.73 -12.06
N PHE A 12 -5.96 23.45 -11.96
CA PHE A 12 -5.14 22.28 -12.29
C PHE A 12 -5.41 21.69 -13.68
N ARG A 13 -6.32 22.32 -14.47
CA ARG A 13 -6.68 21.84 -15.83
C ARG A 13 -5.49 21.63 -16.75
N HIS A 14 -4.40 22.37 -16.58
CA HIS A 14 -3.21 22.32 -17.43
C HIS A 14 -2.00 21.70 -16.71
N VAL A 15 -2.21 20.98 -15.62
CA VAL A 15 -1.16 20.18 -15.01
C VAL A 15 -0.60 19.19 -16.02
N PHE A 16 0.70 19.06 -16.08
CA PHE A 16 1.37 18.11 -16.94
C PHE A 16 2.46 17.35 -16.20
N GLY A 17 2.65 16.08 -16.58
CA GLY A 17 3.74 15.24 -16.11
C GLY A 17 5.01 15.52 -16.89
N LYS A 18 6.10 15.83 -16.18
CA LYS A 18 7.45 15.98 -16.73
C LYS A 18 8.34 14.88 -16.20
N ALA A 19 8.67 13.89 -17.04
CA ALA A 19 9.62 12.85 -16.70
C ALA A 19 11.04 13.43 -16.61
N ALA A 20 11.83 12.97 -15.65
CA ALA A 20 13.22 13.35 -15.53
C ALA A 20 14.05 12.82 -16.71
N GLY A 21 15.01 13.60 -17.17
CA GLY A 21 15.99 13.11 -18.12
C GLY A 21 16.81 11.95 -17.53
N ARG A 22 17.47 11.17 -18.40
CA ARG A 22 18.21 9.97 -18.00
C ARG A 22 19.26 10.25 -16.92
N ASP A 23 19.94 11.39 -17.00
CA ASP A 23 20.96 11.82 -16.03
C ASP A 23 20.39 12.23 -14.68
N HIS A 24 19.08 12.41 -14.60
CA HIS A 24 18.32 12.77 -13.40
C HIS A 24 17.43 11.63 -12.87
N ALA A 25 17.54 10.45 -13.45
CA ALA A 25 16.90 9.21 -13.03
C ALA A 25 17.93 8.28 -12.36
N TYR A 26 17.49 7.10 -11.88
CA TYR A 26 18.35 6.11 -11.22
C TYR A 26 18.37 4.85 -12.09
N ASP A 27 19.51 4.63 -12.78
CA ASP A 27 19.71 3.54 -13.73
C ASP A 27 20.41 2.34 -13.06
N GLY A 28 20.15 1.12 -13.54
CA GLY A 28 20.77 -0.10 -13.02
C GLY A 28 20.15 -0.64 -11.72
N VAL A 29 18.93 -0.24 -11.37
CA VAL A 29 18.25 -0.70 -10.17
C VAL A 29 17.64 -2.09 -10.41
N PRO A 30 18.01 -3.13 -9.65
CA PRO A 30 17.45 -4.49 -9.78
C PRO A 30 16.04 -4.58 -9.18
N ILE A 31 15.04 -4.00 -9.84
CA ILE A 31 13.65 -3.93 -9.39
C ILE A 31 13.05 -5.33 -9.31
N THR A 32 12.29 -5.60 -8.25
CA THR A 32 11.61 -6.90 -8.06
C THR A 32 10.65 -7.24 -9.21
N ARG A 33 10.62 -8.53 -9.57
CA ARG A 33 9.67 -9.09 -10.54
C ARG A 33 8.45 -9.74 -9.87
N SER A 34 8.30 -9.57 -8.56
CA SER A 34 7.18 -10.10 -7.80
C SER A 34 5.83 -9.69 -8.41
N VAL A 35 4.88 -10.61 -8.44
CA VAL A 35 3.54 -10.40 -9.05
C VAL A 35 2.54 -9.74 -8.10
N HIS A 36 2.91 -9.54 -6.84
CA HIS A 36 2.05 -8.87 -5.85
C HIS A 36 1.61 -7.47 -6.31
N ASP A 37 0.42 -7.04 -5.91
CA ASP A 37 -0.13 -5.74 -6.28
C ASP A 37 0.22 -4.66 -5.25
N ASN A 38 1.53 -4.48 -5.02
CA ASN A 38 2.09 -3.46 -4.14
C ASN A 38 2.88 -2.41 -4.93
N HIS A 39 3.19 -1.31 -4.26
CA HIS A 39 3.93 -0.20 -4.86
C HIS A 39 5.43 -0.52 -5.04
N TYR A 40 6.02 -1.37 -4.19
CA TYR A 40 7.44 -1.74 -4.18
C TYR A 40 8.42 -0.57 -4.06
N CYS A 41 7.92 0.61 -3.82
CA CYS A 41 8.69 1.84 -3.71
C CYS A 41 8.07 2.74 -2.63
N SER A 42 8.90 3.28 -1.78
CA SER A 42 8.52 4.31 -0.82
C SER A 42 9.56 5.42 -0.86
N VAL A 43 9.14 6.67 -0.77
CA VAL A 43 10.00 7.82 -0.95
C VAL A 43 9.80 8.81 0.19
N ASN A 44 10.89 9.42 0.63
CA ASN A 44 10.88 10.59 1.50
C ASN A 44 11.85 11.66 0.96
N PRO A 45 11.98 12.84 1.55
CA PRO A 45 12.84 13.89 1.03
C PRO A 45 14.34 13.52 0.94
N LEU A 46 14.79 12.51 1.70
CA LEU A 46 16.19 12.09 1.74
C LEU A 46 16.45 10.85 0.87
N PHE A 47 15.50 9.89 0.85
CA PHE A 47 15.76 8.56 0.32
C PHE A 47 14.60 8.01 -0.52
N ILE A 48 14.97 7.13 -1.45
CA ILE A 48 14.07 6.27 -2.22
C ILE A 48 14.35 4.82 -1.79
N ALA A 49 13.36 4.14 -1.23
CA ALA A 49 13.44 2.72 -0.95
C ALA A 49 12.78 1.93 -2.07
N VAL A 50 13.47 0.92 -2.62
CA VAL A 50 13.00 0.08 -3.73
C VAL A 50 13.19 -1.38 -3.38
N VAL A 51 12.11 -2.17 -3.43
CA VAL A 51 12.18 -3.62 -3.26
C VAL A 51 12.91 -4.23 -4.46
N THR A 52 13.92 -5.06 -4.18
CA THR A 52 14.80 -5.60 -5.21
C THR A 52 14.65 -7.10 -5.38
N GLU A 53 15.02 -7.59 -6.55
CA GLU A 53 15.26 -9.01 -6.76
C GLU A 53 16.55 -9.40 -6.04
N CYS A 54 16.49 -10.44 -5.20
CA CYS A 54 17.63 -10.90 -4.43
C CYS A 54 17.59 -12.45 -4.33
N ALA A 55 18.69 -13.10 -4.66
CA ALA A 55 18.82 -14.54 -4.46
C ALA A 55 18.98 -14.83 -2.95
N GLY A 56 18.22 -15.82 -2.45
CA GLY A 56 18.37 -16.32 -1.08
C GLY A 56 17.71 -15.49 0.02
N GLY A 57 16.81 -14.57 -0.30
CA GLY A 57 16.06 -13.84 0.73
C GLY A 57 15.46 -12.52 0.25
N GLY A 58 14.90 -11.75 1.18
CA GLY A 58 14.28 -10.47 0.91
C GLY A 58 15.23 -9.30 1.18
N ALA A 59 15.39 -8.43 0.19
CA ALA A 59 16.16 -7.20 0.34
C ALA A 59 15.49 -6.03 -0.36
N PHE A 60 15.86 -4.82 0.05
CA PHE A 60 15.52 -3.60 -0.64
C PHE A 60 16.73 -2.66 -0.68
N LEU A 61 16.77 -1.80 -1.69
CA LEU A 61 17.74 -0.73 -1.81
C LEU A 61 17.22 0.55 -1.18
N VAL A 62 18.13 1.34 -0.63
CA VAL A 62 17.87 2.71 -0.19
C VAL A 62 18.84 3.62 -0.95
N LEU A 63 18.26 4.46 -1.82
CA LEU A 63 19.02 5.36 -2.70
C LEU A 63 18.82 6.80 -2.22
N PRO A 64 19.90 7.59 -2.02
CA PRO A 64 19.75 9.01 -1.71
C PRO A 64 19.09 9.76 -2.89
N VAL A 65 18.11 10.61 -2.62
CA VAL A 65 17.36 11.36 -3.65
C VAL A 65 18.28 12.26 -4.49
N HIS A 66 19.37 12.75 -3.91
CA HIS A 66 20.31 13.63 -4.60
C HIS A 66 21.37 12.88 -5.43
N HIS A 67 21.61 11.59 -5.20
CA HIS A 67 22.54 10.76 -5.96
C HIS A 67 21.86 10.13 -7.18
N LYS A 68 21.71 10.92 -8.22
CA LYS A 68 21.11 10.49 -9.49
C LYS A 68 22.14 9.82 -10.38
N GLY A 69 21.67 9.11 -11.41
CA GLY A 69 22.51 8.44 -12.39
C GLY A 69 22.60 6.93 -12.16
N ARG A 70 23.72 6.33 -12.54
CA ARG A 70 23.88 4.87 -12.50
C ARG A 70 24.18 4.37 -11.10
N VAL A 71 23.34 3.46 -10.62
CA VAL A 71 23.51 2.76 -9.34
C VAL A 71 24.56 1.67 -9.50
N PRO A 72 25.58 1.60 -8.61
CA PRO A 72 26.58 0.54 -8.66
C PRO A 72 25.96 -0.87 -8.54
N PRO A 73 26.44 -1.87 -9.29
CA PRO A 73 25.90 -3.24 -9.22
C PRO A 73 25.99 -3.88 -7.83
N LEU A 74 26.99 -3.50 -7.04
CA LEU A 74 27.25 -3.96 -5.68
C LEU A 74 26.76 -2.96 -4.63
N GLN A 75 25.76 -2.14 -4.97
CA GLN A 75 25.16 -1.21 -4.00
C GLN A 75 24.74 -1.94 -2.73
N PRO A 76 25.17 -1.46 -1.54
CA PRO A 76 24.75 -2.04 -0.27
C PRO A 76 23.21 -2.02 -0.09
N ARG A 77 22.69 -3.05 0.57
CA ARG A 77 21.26 -3.31 0.72
C ARG A 77 20.85 -3.47 2.17
N VAL A 78 19.57 -3.27 2.41
CA VAL A 78 18.93 -3.72 3.65
C VAL A 78 18.43 -5.14 3.40
N SER A 79 19.02 -6.14 4.11
CA SER A 79 18.82 -7.56 3.83
C SER A 79 18.81 -8.37 5.13
N GLY A 80 17.67 -8.52 5.75
CA GLY A 80 17.56 -9.33 6.99
C GLY A 80 16.24 -10.07 7.08
N HIS A 81 15.42 -10.00 6.03
CA HIS A 81 14.29 -10.89 5.85
C HIS A 81 14.77 -12.22 5.25
N THR A 82 14.20 -13.34 5.71
CA THR A 82 14.52 -14.68 5.21
C THR A 82 13.76 -15.05 3.94
N SER A 83 12.74 -14.26 3.57
CA SER A 83 11.93 -14.42 2.37
C SER A 83 11.69 -13.08 1.69
N ARG A 84 11.03 -13.08 0.54
CA ARG A 84 10.78 -11.88 -0.28
C ARG A 84 10.14 -10.77 0.52
N VAL A 85 10.66 -9.54 0.36
CA VAL A 85 10.00 -8.31 0.83
C VAL A 85 8.82 -8.03 -0.09
N LEU A 86 7.65 -7.77 0.50
CA LEU A 86 6.42 -7.50 -0.22
C LEU A 86 6.04 -6.02 -0.23
N ASP A 87 6.38 -5.29 0.83
CA ASP A 87 6.13 -3.84 0.92
C ASP A 87 7.17 -3.15 1.79
N VAL A 88 7.37 -1.85 1.52
CA VAL A 88 8.25 -0.96 2.28
C VAL A 88 7.56 0.40 2.45
N LYS A 89 7.65 0.99 3.65
CA LYS A 89 7.03 2.29 3.97
C LYS A 89 7.92 3.10 4.89
N TRP A 90 8.30 4.31 4.47
CA TRP A 90 8.97 5.27 5.34
C TRP A 90 8.05 5.74 6.46
N ASN A 91 8.61 5.92 7.65
CA ASN A 91 7.89 6.57 8.75
C ASN A 91 7.60 8.03 8.37
N PRO A 92 6.34 8.50 8.44
CA PRO A 92 6.00 9.86 8.06
C PRO A 92 6.63 10.93 8.96
N PHE A 93 7.06 10.55 10.17
CA PHE A 93 7.60 11.45 11.21
C PHE A 93 9.12 11.30 11.44
N ASP A 94 9.77 10.34 10.75
CA ASP A 94 11.20 10.10 10.87
C ASP A 94 11.77 9.61 9.53
N ASP A 95 12.47 10.49 8.83
CA ASP A 95 13.06 10.21 7.52
C ASP A 95 14.18 9.16 7.53
N LEU A 96 14.68 8.78 8.70
CA LEU A 96 15.70 7.75 8.87
C LEU A 96 15.12 6.40 9.27
N CYS A 97 13.80 6.30 9.47
CA CYS A 97 13.11 5.09 9.89
C CYS A 97 12.23 4.51 8.78
N ILE A 98 12.41 3.24 8.45
CA ILE A 98 11.61 2.53 7.44
C ILE A 98 11.09 1.20 7.97
N ALA A 99 9.85 0.86 7.61
CA ALA A 99 9.26 -0.46 7.85
C ALA A 99 9.30 -1.30 6.56
N SER A 100 9.49 -2.60 6.71
CA SER A 100 9.34 -3.58 5.62
C SER A 100 8.55 -4.80 6.08
N CYS A 101 7.77 -5.41 5.20
CA CYS A 101 7.08 -6.67 5.46
C CYS A 101 7.44 -7.72 4.42
N SER A 102 7.30 -9.00 4.80
CA SER A 102 7.82 -10.09 4.00
C SER A 102 6.94 -11.34 4.02
N GLU A 103 7.22 -12.25 3.08
CA GLU A 103 6.70 -13.60 3.07
C GLU A 103 7.17 -14.44 4.27
N ASP A 104 8.21 -14.00 5.01
CA ASP A 104 8.68 -14.64 6.26
C ASP A 104 7.76 -14.39 7.47
N CYS A 105 6.57 -13.83 7.25
CA CYS A 105 5.55 -13.56 8.27
C CYS A 105 5.95 -12.49 9.29
N THR A 106 7.01 -11.74 9.04
CA THR A 106 7.47 -10.67 9.94
C THR A 106 7.37 -9.29 9.31
N VAL A 107 7.24 -8.28 10.17
CA VAL A 107 7.50 -6.88 9.82
C VAL A 107 8.77 -6.46 10.54
N LYS A 108 9.63 -5.73 9.87
CA LYS A 108 10.91 -5.24 10.44
C LYS A 108 11.00 -3.73 10.32
N ILE A 109 11.55 -3.11 11.35
CA ILE A 109 11.83 -1.68 11.42
C ILE A 109 13.34 -1.48 11.36
N TRP A 110 13.76 -0.55 10.51
CA TRP A 110 15.16 -0.30 10.21
C TRP A 110 15.51 1.16 10.42
N ASP A 111 16.70 1.40 10.96
CA ASP A 111 17.31 2.72 11.01
C ASP A 111 18.30 2.85 9.84
N ILE A 112 18.11 3.88 9.06
CA ILE A 112 18.96 4.18 7.89
C ILE A 112 19.89 5.33 8.28
N PRO A 113 21.20 5.16 8.13
CA PRO A 113 22.15 6.23 8.40
C PRO A 113 21.87 7.47 7.54
N SER A 114 22.06 8.66 8.09
CA SER A 114 21.82 9.94 7.38
C SER A 114 22.63 10.10 6.08
N GLN A 115 23.80 9.48 6.01
CA GLN A 115 24.65 9.42 4.81
C GLN A 115 24.21 8.34 3.80
N GLY A 116 23.13 7.61 4.09
CA GLY A 116 22.67 6.46 3.31
C GLY A 116 23.35 5.15 3.70
N VAL A 117 22.99 4.06 3.03
CA VAL A 117 23.48 2.71 3.30
C VAL A 117 24.86 2.52 2.67
N GLN A 118 25.91 2.51 3.48
CA GLN A 118 27.29 2.32 3.04
C GLN A 118 27.75 0.85 3.13
N GLN A 119 27.09 0.04 3.97
CA GLN A 119 27.32 -1.38 4.14
C GLN A 119 25.98 -2.10 4.27
N ASN A 120 25.92 -3.39 3.98
CA ASN A 120 24.69 -4.16 4.12
C ASN A 120 24.16 -4.09 5.55
N ILE A 121 22.90 -3.66 5.70
CA ILE A 121 22.20 -3.66 6.97
C ILE A 121 21.44 -4.98 7.08
N THR A 122 21.89 -5.87 7.97
CA THR A 122 21.30 -7.20 8.17
C THR A 122 20.52 -7.32 9.48
N VAL A 123 20.73 -6.40 10.40
CA VAL A 123 20.10 -6.41 11.73
C VAL A 123 19.06 -5.30 11.78
N ALA A 124 17.79 -5.68 11.94
CA ALA A 124 16.70 -4.72 12.14
C ALA A 124 16.75 -4.11 13.55
N ARG A 125 16.34 -2.83 13.65
CA ARG A 125 16.11 -2.18 14.96
C ARG A 125 15.07 -2.97 15.76
N LYS A 126 13.95 -3.34 15.11
CA LYS A 126 12.86 -4.12 15.70
C LYS A 126 12.32 -5.15 14.72
N THR A 127 11.87 -6.27 15.27
CA THR A 127 11.16 -7.32 14.53
C THR A 127 9.80 -7.54 15.16
N LEU A 128 8.74 -7.39 14.37
CA LEU A 128 7.35 -7.50 14.79
C LEU A 128 6.87 -8.91 14.45
N ILE A 129 6.54 -9.70 15.48
CA ILE A 129 6.17 -11.11 15.36
C ILE A 129 4.74 -11.31 15.89
N GLY A 130 3.87 -11.82 15.04
CA GLY A 130 2.47 -12.07 15.38
C GLY A 130 1.72 -12.79 14.26
N HIS A 131 1.99 -12.41 13.00
CA HIS A 131 1.37 -13.04 11.84
C HIS A 131 1.85 -14.48 11.63
N SER A 132 0.93 -15.36 11.20
CA SER A 132 1.22 -16.77 10.91
C SER A 132 1.35 -17.07 9.41
N LYS A 133 1.09 -16.07 8.57
CA LYS A 133 1.22 -16.14 7.10
C LYS A 133 1.92 -14.87 6.62
N ARG A 134 2.35 -14.88 5.34
CA ARG A 134 3.04 -13.75 4.69
C ARG A 134 2.30 -12.43 4.92
N VAL A 135 3.05 -11.39 5.28
CA VAL A 135 2.53 -10.04 5.50
C VAL A 135 2.55 -9.30 4.17
N GLY A 136 1.37 -8.92 3.68
CA GLY A 136 1.21 -8.33 2.36
C GLY A 136 1.18 -6.80 2.36
N LEU A 137 0.72 -6.18 3.44
CA LEU A 137 0.48 -4.75 3.51
C LEU A 137 0.97 -4.20 4.86
N ILE A 138 1.58 -3.04 4.81
CA ILE A 138 1.93 -2.22 5.99
C ILE A 138 1.55 -0.77 5.74
N GLU A 139 1.08 -0.08 6.79
CA GLU A 139 0.75 1.33 6.72
C GLU A 139 1.06 2.00 8.06
N TRP A 140 1.79 3.13 8.01
CA TRP A 140 2.02 3.95 9.20
C TRP A 140 0.77 4.77 9.52
N HIS A 141 0.55 4.99 10.81
CA HIS A 141 -0.53 5.86 11.23
C HIS A 141 -0.24 7.31 10.83
N PRO A 142 -1.22 8.02 10.23
CA PRO A 142 -0.97 9.34 9.64
C PRO A 142 -0.75 10.47 10.66
N THR A 143 -1.10 10.28 11.93
CA THR A 143 -1.03 11.33 12.96
C THR A 143 -0.41 10.88 14.28
N ALA A 144 -0.38 9.58 14.56
CA ALA A 144 0.23 9.04 15.77
C ALA A 144 1.64 8.52 15.50
N ARG A 145 2.60 9.00 16.30
CA ARG A 145 4.00 8.59 16.23
C ARG A 145 4.15 7.12 16.59
N ASP A 146 5.04 6.42 15.88
CA ASP A 146 5.45 5.05 16.15
C ASP A 146 4.31 4.01 16.16
N LEU A 147 3.23 4.31 15.47
CA LEU A 147 2.10 3.40 15.31
C LEU A 147 2.03 2.87 13.88
N LEU A 148 2.04 1.54 13.75
CA LEU A 148 2.03 0.84 12.47
C LEU A 148 0.88 -0.16 12.41
N VAL A 149 0.28 -0.29 11.23
CA VAL A 149 -0.73 -1.32 10.93
C VAL A 149 -0.17 -2.29 9.91
N SER A 150 -0.41 -3.57 10.08
CA SER A 150 -0.06 -4.60 9.10
C SER A 150 -1.24 -5.52 8.82
N SER A 151 -1.31 -6.03 7.58
CA SER A 151 -2.30 -7.03 7.17
C SER A 151 -1.61 -8.20 6.46
N ALA A 152 -2.06 -9.42 6.75
CA ALA A 152 -1.45 -10.62 6.24
C ALA A 152 -2.46 -11.63 5.70
N TYR A 153 -1.95 -12.69 5.09
CA TYR A 153 -2.72 -13.79 4.52
C TYR A 153 -3.30 -14.74 5.57
N ASP A 154 -3.14 -14.42 6.85
CA ASP A 154 -3.79 -15.08 7.99
C ASP A 154 -5.14 -14.44 8.35
N TYR A 155 -5.66 -13.56 7.50
CA TYR A 155 -6.92 -12.84 7.69
C TYR A 155 -6.94 -11.96 8.94
N LYS A 156 -5.77 -11.41 9.31
CA LYS A 156 -5.63 -10.56 10.47
C LYS A 156 -5.06 -9.21 10.09
N VAL A 157 -5.53 -8.20 10.80
CA VAL A 157 -4.90 -6.88 10.88
C VAL A 157 -4.29 -6.74 12.26
N MET A 158 -3.04 -6.34 12.32
CA MET A 158 -2.33 -6.11 13.58
C MET A 158 -1.92 -4.66 13.68
N VAL A 159 -2.09 -4.10 14.89
CA VAL A 159 -1.63 -2.76 15.24
C VAL A 159 -0.43 -2.90 16.16
N TRP A 160 0.62 -2.15 15.89
CA TRP A 160 1.91 -2.22 16.55
C TRP A 160 2.30 -0.86 17.11
N ASP A 161 2.65 -0.83 18.38
CA ASP A 161 3.33 0.30 18.99
C ASP A 161 4.83 0.05 18.93
N VAL A 162 5.50 0.76 18.02
CA VAL A 162 6.93 0.59 17.76
C VAL A 162 7.78 1.35 18.79
N SER A 163 7.19 2.20 19.62
CA SER A 163 7.89 2.90 20.69
C SER A 163 8.27 1.98 21.87
N GLN A 164 7.58 0.85 22.04
CA GLN A 164 7.81 -0.10 23.12
C GLN A 164 9.27 -0.60 23.13
N ASP A 165 9.78 -0.85 24.32
CA ASP A 165 11.12 -1.40 24.50
C ASP A 165 11.25 -2.83 23.95
N GLY A 166 12.50 -3.21 23.62
CA GLY A 166 12.82 -4.55 23.11
C GLY A 166 13.00 -4.61 21.60
N ARG A 167 13.72 -5.63 21.16
CA ARG A 167 13.98 -5.89 19.73
C ARG A 167 12.87 -6.70 19.05
N VAL A 168 12.12 -7.46 19.83
CA VAL A 168 11.00 -8.28 19.33
C VAL A 168 9.72 -7.76 19.97
N LEU A 169 8.77 -7.35 19.14
CA LEU A 169 7.50 -6.78 19.58
C LEU A 169 6.35 -7.71 19.25
N ARG A 170 5.32 -7.65 20.08
CA ARG A 170 4.02 -8.27 19.86
C ARG A 170 2.99 -7.20 19.49
N PRO A 171 1.92 -7.56 18.78
CA PRO A 171 0.89 -6.58 18.44
C PRO A 171 0.14 -6.08 19.68
N VAL A 172 -0.13 -4.77 19.73
CA VAL A 172 -0.97 -4.16 20.78
C VAL A 172 -2.45 -4.40 20.53
N ARG A 173 -2.83 -4.63 19.29
CA ARG A 173 -4.19 -5.05 18.89
C ARG A 173 -4.08 -6.08 17.76
N GLN A 174 -5.00 -7.03 17.76
CA GLN A 174 -5.14 -8.04 16.72
C GLN A 174 -6.62 -8.13 16.34
N LEU A 175 -6.91 -7.85 15.09
CA LEU A 175 -8.26 -7.84 14.54
C LEU A 175 -8.39 -9.01 13.58
N GLN A 176 -9.45 -9.78 13.71
CA GLN A 176 -9.79 -10.84 12.76
C GLN A 176 -10.66 -10.25 11.66
N THR A 177 -10.28 -10.45 10.42
CA THR A 177 -11.09 -10.04 9.27
C THR A 177 -11.85 -11.23 8.67
N PRO A 178 -13.05 -11.02 8.13
CA PRO A 178 -13.83 -12.11 7.57
C PRO A 178 -13.20 -12.69 6.29
N GLU A 179 -12.34 -11.90 5.60
CA GLU A 179 -11.71 -12.30 4.34
C GLU A 179 -10.34 -11.63 4.20
N LEU A 180 -9.55 -12.10 3.22
CA LEU A 180 -8.26 -11.54 2.87
C LEU A 180 -8.39 -10.09 2.41
N LEU A 181 -7.60 -9.21 2.99
CA LEU A 181 -7.50 -7.82 2.60
C LEU A 181 -6.57 -7.66 1.39
N LEU A 182 -7.04 -6.95 0.37
CA LEU A 182 -6.28 -6.62 -0.84
C LEU A 182 -5.65 -5.23 -0.78
N SER A 183 -6.26 -4.34 0.00
CA SER A 183 -5.77 -2.97 0.21
C SER A 183 -6.34 -2.42 1.51
N VAL A 184 -5.60 -1.54 2.14
CA VAL A 184 -6.02 -0.80 3.35
C VAL A 184 -5.66 0.67 3.19
N SER A 185 -6.45 1.54 3.80
CA SER A 185 -6.19 2.97 3.87
C SER A 185 -6.74 3.53 5.18
N LEU A 186 -5.93 4.30 5.89
CA LEU A 186 -6.36 5.01 7.10
C LEU A 186 -7.00 6.36 6.72
N SER A 187 -8.01 6.78 7.49
CA SER A 187 -8.56 8.14 7.42
C SER A 187 -7.49 9.17 7.80
N ARG A 188 -7.68 10.43 7.40
CA ARG A 188 -6.71 11.52 7.61
C ARG A 188 -6.29 11.69 9.08
N ASP A 189 -7.17 11.41 10.01
CA ASP A 189 -6.93 11.44 11.47
C ASP A 189 -6.55 10.08 12.05
N GLY A 190 -6.54 9.02 11.23
CA GLY A 190 -6.25 7.64 11.63
C GLY A 190 -7.33 6.98 12.50
N ARG A 191 -8.52 7.57 12.59
CA ARG A 191 -9.64 7.03 13.36
C ARG A 191 -10.25 5.81 12.70
N TRP A 192 -10.33 5.79 11.36
CA TRP A 192 -10.99 4.77 10.58
C TRP A 192 -10.03 4.07 9.63
N LEU A 193 -10.26 2.79 9.40
CA LEU A 193 -9.53 1.98 8.44
C LEU A 193 -10.50 1.47 7.37
N ALA A 194 -10.33 1.94 6.15
CA ALA A 194 -11.02 1.37 5.00
C ALA A 194 -10.22 0.21 4.42
N CYS A 195 -10.90 -0.83 3.98
CA CYS A 195 -10.28 -1.96 3.33
C CYS A 195 -11.14 -2.50 2.19
N CYS A 196 -10.52 -2.97 1.14
CA CYS A 196 -11.15 -3.83 0.15
C CYS A 196 -10.72 -5.28 0.35
N CYS A 197 -11.67 -6.19 0.20
CA CYS A 197 -11.50 -7.58 0.52
C CYS A 197 -11.69 -8.47 -0.72
N ARG A 198 -11.14 -9.67 -0.69
CA ARG A 198 -11.26 -10.65 -1.76
C ARG A 198 -12.70 -11.09 -2.04
N ASP A 199 -13.62 -10.96 -1.08
CA ASP A 199 -15.06 -11.21 -1.24
C ASP A 199 -15.80 -10.13 -2.03
N ARG A 200 -15.10 -9.13 -2.57
CA ARG A 200 -15.61 -7.98 -3.32
C ARG A 200 -16.43 -7.01 -2.48
N ARG A 201 -16.11 -6.91 -1.20
CA ARG A 201 -16.74 -5.95 -0.30
C ARG A 201 -15.74 -4.91 0.15
N LEU A 202 -16.21 -3.69 0.24
CA LEU A 202 -15.53 -2.62 0.95
C LEU A 202 -16.03 -2.62 2.39
N ARG A 203 -15.12 -2.35 3.31
CA ARG A 203 -15.43 -2.23 4.74
C ARG A 203 -14.73 -1.04 5.32
N VAL A 204 -15.43 -0.34 6.20
CA VAL A 204 -14.85 0.64 7.11
C VAL A 204 -14.91 0.09 8.50
N LEU A 205 -13.79 0.05 9.19
CA LEU A 205 -13.69 -0.50 10.52
C LEU A 205 -12.91 0.43 11.46
N GLU A 206 -13.16 0.27 12.75
CA GLU A 206 -12.40 0.94 13.79
C GLU A 206 -11.16 0.12 14.14
N PRO A 207 -9.94 0.61 13.87
CA PRO A 207 -8.71 -0.19 14.05
C PRO A 207 -8.34 -0.44 15.51
N ARG A 208 -8.97 0.24 16.49
CA ARG A 208 -8.76 -0.03 17.92
C ARG A 208 -9.53 -1.24 18.42
N SER A 209 -10.79 -1.37 18.01
CA SER A 209 -11.72 -2.41 18.46
C SER A 209 -11.90 -3.54 17.45
N GLY A 210 -11.63 -3.29 16.17
CA GLY A 210 -11.96 -4.19 15.07
C GLY A 210 -13.43 -4.20 14.67
N ARG A 211 -14.23 -3.31 15.25
CA ARG A 211 -15.65 -3.19 14.90
C ARG A 211 -15.80 -2.72 13.45
N ILE A 212 -16.54 -3.49 12.66
CA ILE A 212 -16.95 -3.09 11.32
C ILE A 212 -18.09 -2.08 11.49
N LEU A 213 -17.91 -0.89 10.92
CA LEU A 213 -18.88 0.21 10.99
C LEU A 213 -19.78 0.20 9.78
N GLN A 214 -19.17 0.01 8.59
CA GLN A 214 -19.86 -0.03 7.31
C GLN A 214 -19.34 -1.19 6.47
N GLU A 215 -20.22 -1.80 5.72
CA GLU A 215 -19.90 -2.87 4.79
C GLU A 215 -20.74 -2.71 3.52
N SER A 216 -20.08 -2.66 2.35
CA SER A 216 -20.79 -2.60 1.08
C SER A 216 -21.48 -3.92 0.75
N GLY A 217 -22.54 -3.86 -0.06
CA GLY A 217 -23.10 -5.02 -0.71
C GLY A 217 -22.08 -5.75 -1.60
N ARG A 218 -22.45 -6.90 -2.16
CA ARG A 218 -21.68 -7.50 -3.26
C ARG A 218 -21.93 -6.68 -4.52
N THR A 219 -21.01 -5.81 -4.84
CA THR A 219 -21.09 -4.96 -6.05
C THR A 219 -20.55 -5.71 -7.28
N SER A 220 -20.96 -5.25 -8.48
CA SER A 220 -20.34 -5.63 -9.76
C SER A 220 -18.86 -5.20 -9.79
N HIS A 221 -18.54 -4.13 -9.11
CA HIS A 221 -17.20 -3.59 -8.94
C HIS A 221 -16.30 -4.51 -8.09
N ARG A 222 -15.28 -5.07 -8.72
CA ARG A 222 -14.27 -5.89 -8.04
C ARG A 222 -13.16 -5.00 -7.54
N ALA A 223 -13.39 -4.29 -6.44
CA ALA A 223 -12.39 -3.42 -5.85
C ALA A 223 -11.09 -4.18 -5.52
N SER A 224 -9.97 -3.65 -5.97
CA SER A 224 -8.63 -4.17 -5.68
C SER A 224 -7.79 -3.21 -4.85
N LYS A 225 -8.08 -1.90 -4.94
CA LYS A 225 -7.45 -0.85 -4.14
C LYS A 225 -8.52 0.08 -3.55
N VAL A 226 -8.23 0.60 -2.36
CA VAL A 226 -9.06 1.60 -1.66
C VAL A 226 -8.15 2.67 -1.09
N LEU A 227 -8.65 3.91 -1.08
CA LEU A 227 -7.95 5.07 -0.57
C LEU A 227 -8.93 6.05 0.07
N TYR A 228 -8.64 6.55 1.26
CA TYR A 228 -9.30 7.74 1.79
C TYR A 228 -8.85 8.98 1.02
N ALA A 229 -9.79 9.69 0.44
CA ALA A 229 -9.56 10.89 -0.35
C ALA A 229 -10.37 12.06 0.25
N GLY A 230 -9.80 12.72 1.26
CA GLY A 230 -10.53 13.68 2.08
C GLY A 230 -11.60 12.98 2.91
N ASP A 231 -12.86 13.43 2.74
CA ASP A 231 -14.03 12.89 3.42
C ASP A 231 -14.73 11.78 2.60
N GLN A 232 -14.15 11.37 1.48
CA GLN A 232 -14.66 10.33 0.59
C GLN A 232 -13.72 9.12 0.56
N LEU A 233 -14.25 7.98 0.07
CA LEU A 233 -13.45 6.83 -0.29
C LEU A 233 -13.40 6.70 -1.81
N VAL A 234 -12.22 6.39 -2.32
CA VAL A 234 -12.01 6.03 -3.72
C VAL A 234 -11.60 4.58 -3.79
N SER A 235 -12.29 3.79 -4.59
CA SER A 235 -11.84 2.43 -4.90
C SER A 235 -11.55 2.28 -6.39
N THR A 236 -10.55 1.48 -6.71
CA THR A 236 -10.25 1.06 -8.08
C THR A 236 -10.34 -0.44 -8.20
N GLY A 237 -10.80 -0.91 -9.34
CA GLY A 237 -11.02 -2.33 -9.55
C GLY A 237 -11.37 -2.65 -11.00
N THR A 238 -12.09 -3.74 -11.18
CA THR A 238 -12.58 -4.18 -12.49
C THR A 238 -14.07 -4.44 -12.46
N SER A 239 -14.78 -4.10 -13.54
CA SER A 239 -16.19 -4.42 -13.74
C SER A 239 -16.42 -5.91 -14.00
N CYS A 240 -17.68 -6.31 -14.08
CA CYS A 240 -18.06 -7.65 -14.54
C CYS A 240 -17.62 -7.92 -15.99
N TRP A 241 -17.42 -6.86 -16.79
CA TRP A 241 -16.93 -6.92 -18.16
C TRP A 241 -15.41 -6.87 -18.28
N ASN A 242 -14.69 -6.97 -17.14
CA ASN A 242 -13.24 -6.88 -17.08
C ASN A 242 -12.67 -5.52 -17.48
N GLN A 243 -13.48 -4.45 -17.43
CA GLN A 243 -13.04 -3.08 -17.62
C GLN A 243 -12.51 -2.52 -16.31
N ARG A 244 -11.41 -1.76 -16.36
CA ARG A 244 -10.94 -1.05 -15.15
C ARG A 244 -11.92 0.04 -14.79
N GLN A 245 -12.21 0.16 -13.51
CA GLN A 245 -13.18 1.10 -12.95
C GLN A 245 -12.59 1.89 -11.79
N VAL A 246 -13.13 3.09 -11.62
CA VAL A 246 -13.00 3.88 -10.38
C VAL A 246 -14.39 4.09 -9.81
N ALA A 247 -14.50 4.00 -8.48
CA ALA A 247 -15.74 4.32 -7.78
C ALA A 247 -15.43 5.25 -6.59
N VAL A 248 -16.33 6.20 -6.36
CA VAL A 248 -16.32 7.13 -5.24
C VAL A 248 -17.44 6.75 -4.29
N TRP A 249 -17.17 6.75 -2.99
CA TRP A 249 -18.09 6.28 -1.95
C TRP A 249 -18.15 7.27 -0.81
N ASP A 250 -19.28 7.30 -0.14
CA ASP A 250 -19.42 7.89 1.18
C ASP A 250 -18.94 6.87 2.24
N PRO A 251 -17.94 7.18 3.07
CA PRO A 251 -17.47 6.27 4.11
C PRO A 251 -18.50 6.02 5.22
N GLU A 252 -19.52 6.87 5.35
CA GLU A 252 -20.61 6.71 6.31
C GLU A 252 -21.76 5.84 5.76
N ASP A 253 -21.87 5.69 4.44
CA ASP A 253 -22.84 4.83 3.77
C ASP A 253 -22.23 4.11 2.55
N LEU A 254 -21.84 2.86 2.73
CA LEU A 254 -21.29 2.00 1.67
C LEU A 254 -22.35 1.19 0.93
N SER A 255 -23.65 1.50 1.05
CA SER A 255 -24.72 0.76 0.38
C SER A 255 -24.61 0.82 -1.13
N GLU A 256 -24.35 2.01 -1.68
CA GLU A 256 -24.15 2.27 -3.10
C GLU A 256 -23.01 3.30 -3.33
N PRO A 257 -22.26 3.19 -4.44
CA PRO A 257 -21.26 4.19 -4.78
C PRO A 257 -21.94 5.53 -5.18
N LEU A 258 -21.33 6.65 -4.76
CA LEU A 258 -21.73 7.99 -5.22
C LEU A 258 -21.51 8.17 -6.72
N LEU A 259 -20.45 7.55 -7.24
CA LEU A 259 -20.06 7.52 -8.65
C LEU A 259 -19.35 6.21 -8.96
N GLU A 260 -19.65 5.62 -10.12
CA GLU A 260 -18.91 4.50 -10.70
C GLU A 260 -18.62 4.82 -12.16
N GLU A 261 -17.35 4.76 -12.57
CA GLU A 261 -16.91 5.11 -13.93
C GLU A 261 -16.01 4.01 -14.50
N GLU A 262 -16.35 3.50 -15.68
CA GLU A 262 -15.49 2.58 -16.44
C GLU A 262 -14.44 3.38 -17.21
N LEU A 263 -13.19 2.94 -17.18
CA LEU A 263 -12.05 3.66 -17.72
C LEU A 263 -11.53 3.05 -19.02
N ASP A 264 -11.18 1.78 -18.99
CA ASP A 264 -10.61 1.06 -20.13
C ASP A 264 -10.59 -0.46 -19.92
N GLY A 265 -10.27 -1.21 -20.99
CA GLY A 265 -10.16 -2.68 -21.00
C GLY A 265 -8.78 -3.24 -20.66
N SER A 266 -7.88 -2.47 -20.03
CA SER A 266 -6.58 -2.99 -19.59
C SER A 266 -6.73 -3.91 -18.38
N SER A 267 -5.86 -4.91 -18.26
CA SER A 267 -5.93 -5.91 -17.17
C SER A 267 -5.15 -5.54 -15.91
N GLY A 268 -4.33 -4.48 -15.95
CA GLY A 268 -3.47 -4.08 -14.85
C GLY A 268 -4.24 -3.39 -13.72
N VAL A 269 -3.81 -3.59 -12.48
CA VAL A 269 -4.37 -2.89 -11.33
C VAL A 269 -4.10 -1.39 -11.43
N LEU A 270 -5.10 -0.57 -11.06
CA LEU A 270 -4.95 0.87 -10.92
C LEU A 270 -4.57 1.20 -9.47
N PHE A 271 -3.46 1.91 -9.30
CA PHE A 271 -3.07 2.47 -8.01
C PHE A 271 -3.62 3.89 -7.89
N PRO A 272 -4.54 4.15 -6.94
CA PRO A 272 -5.01 5.49 -6.66
C PRO A 272 -4.02 6.22 -5.74
N PHE A 273 -3.77 7.50 -6.05
CA PHE A 273 -3.01 8.42 -5.20
C PHE A 273 -3.79 9.72 -5.11
N TYR A 274 -3.95 10.22 -3.91
CA TYR A 274 -4.69 11.45 -3.65
C TYR A 274 -3.81 12.50 -3.03
N ASP A 275 -3.96 13.71 -3.51
CA ASP A 275 -3.33 14.90 -2.97
C ASP A 275 -4.37 15.74 -2.21
N PRO A 276 -4.35 15.75 -0.88
CA PRO A 276 -5.34 16.48 -0.09
C PRO A 276 -5.25 18.01 -0.22
N ASP A 277 -4.11 18.52 -0.68
CA ASP A 277 -3.88 19.96 -0.79
C ASP A 277 -4.46 20.54 -2.09
N THR A 278 -4.52 19.73 -3.13
CA THR A 278 -5.01 20.13 -4.46
C THR A 278 -6.31 19.44 -4.84
N HIS A 279 -6.77 18.47 -4.05
CA HIS A 279 -7.90 17.57 -4.34
C HIS A 279 -7.73 16.76 -5.62
N MET A 280 -6.48 16.61 -6.09
CA MET A 280 -6.18 15.81 -7.27
C MET A 280 -6.08 14.32 -6.93
N LEU A 281 -6.78 13.53 -7.72
CA LEU A 281 -6.70 12.08 -7.73
C LEU A 281 -5.91 11.63 -8.96
N TYR A 282 -4.88 10.83 -8.75
CA TYR A 282 -4.08 10.21 -9.79
C TYR A 282 -4.36 8.71 -9.82
N LEU A 283 -4.66 8.17 -10.99
CA LEU A 283 -4.87 6.75 -11.23
C LEU A 283 -3.74 6.23 -12.11
N ALA A 284 -2.80 5.49 -11.50
CA ALA A 284 -1.63 4.96 -12.17
C ALA A 284 -1.79 3.47 -12.45
N GLY A 285 -1.71 3.05 -13.71
CA GLY A 285 -1.85 1.65 -14.09
C GLY A 285 -0.56 0.84 -13.84
N LYS A 286 -0.69 -0.34 -13.24
CA LYS A 286 0.39 -1.32 -13.13
C LYS A 286 0.51 -2.08 -14.45
N GLY A 287 1.70 -2.10 -15.04
CA GLY A 287 1.95 -2.77 -16.32
C GLY A 287 1.58 -1.93 -17.54
N ASP A 288 1.13 -0.71 -17.34
CA ASP A 288 1.02 0.32 -18.38
C ASP A 288 1.84 1.56 -18.03
N GLY A 289 1.97 2.50 -18.97
CA GLY A 289 2.74 3.73 -18.76
C GLY A 289 1.89 4.95 -18.43
N ASN A 290 0.57 4.78 -18.27
CA ASN A 290 -0.36 5.88 -18.18
C ASN A 290 -0.66 6.24 -16.72
N ILE A 291 -0.86 7.55 -16.47
CA ILE A 291 -1.37 8.08 -15.21
C ILE A 291 -2.46 9.08 -15.56
N ARG A 292 -3.70 8.81 -15.17
CA ARG A 292 -4.83 9.72 -15.36
C ARG A 292 -4.96 10.64 -14.17
N TYR A 293 -5.35 11.89 -14.41
CA TYR A 293 -5.57 12.89 -13.36
C TYR A 293 -7.02 13.35 -13.35
N TYR A 294 -7.54 13.41 -12.17
CA TYR A 294 -8.88 13.89 -11.87
C TYR A 294 -8.83 14.91 -10.74
N GLU A 295 -9.79 15.78 -10.69
CA GLU A 295 -10.08 16.59 -9.51
C GLU A 295 -11.30 15.99 -8.81
N LEU A 296 -11.15 15.70 -7.52
CA LEU A 296 -12.21 15.16 -6.68
C LEU A 296 -13.00 16.32 -6.07
N SER A 297 -14.34 16.23 -6.11
CA SER A 297 -15.27 17.20 -5.55
C SER A 297 -16.20 16.54 -4.53
N SER A 298 -16.65 17.28 -3.52
CA SER A 298 -17.71 16.85 -2.60
C SER A 298 -19.10 16.85 -3.24
N GLU A 299 -19.27 17.56 -4.37
CA GLU A 299 -20.53 17.69 -5.09
C GLU A 299 -20.51 16.97 -6.43
N LYS A 300 -21.69 16.59 -6.94
CA LYS A 300 -21.80 15.99 -8.27
C LYS A 300 -21.21 16.90 -9.34
N PRO A 301 -20.42 16.33 -10.26
CA PRO A 301 -20.25 14.91 -10.60
C PRO A 301 -19.19 14.16 -9.76
N TYR A 302 -18.71 14.64 -8.64
CA TYR A 302 -17.72 14.08 -7.71
C TYR A 302 -16.31 13.91 -8.31
N LEU A 303 -16.18 13.53 -9.57
CA LEU A 303 -14.91 13.27 -10.24
C LEU A 303 -14.85 14.01 -11.57
N HIS A 304 -13.89 14.91 -11.73
CA HIS A 304 -13.68 15.69 -12.94
C HIS A 304 -12.38 15.25 -13.60
N TYR A 305 -12.48 14.61 -14.77
CA TYR A 305 -11.31 14.28 -15.57
C TYR A 305 -10.58 15.55 -16.03
N LEU A 306 -9.27 15.62 -15.81
CA LEU A 306 -8.43 16.73 -16.22
C LEU A 306 -7.63 16.38 -17.47
N THR A 307 -6.70 15.42 -17.34
CA THR A 307 -5.88 14.93 -18.44
C THR A 307 -5.15 13.64 -18.02
N GLU A 308 -4.19 13.19 -18.82
CA GLU A 308 -3.36 12.03 -18.49
C GLU A 308 -1.90 12.22 -18.94
N TYR A 309 -0.98 11.62 -18.19
CA TYR A 309 0.38 11.40 -18.65
C TYR A 309 0.46 10.06 -19.37
N ARG A 310 1.08 10.04 -20.54
CA ARG A 310 1.29 8.83 -21.36
C ARG A 310 2.76 8.53 -21.54
N SER A 311 3.13 7.27 -21.36
CA SER A 311 4.49 6.78 -21.60
C SER A 311 4.43 5.40 -22.25
N LEU A 312 5.38 5.13 -23.14
CA LEU A 312 5.55 3.80 -23.75
C LEU A 312 6.21 2.80 -22.79
N LEU A 313 6.76 3.29 -21.67
CA LEU A 313 7.45 2.46 -20.70
C LEU A 313 6.49 2.05 -19.58
N PRO A 314 6.18 0.74 -19.44
CA PRO A 314 5.28 0.26 -18.42
C PRO A 314 5.93 0.39 -17.03
N GLN A 315 5.12 0.82 -16.07
CA GLN A 315 5.51 0.91 -14.66
C GLN A 315 5.07 -0.32 -13.89
N ARG A 316 5.97 -0.85 -13.06
CA ARG A 316 5.70 -1.98 -12.17
C ARG A 316 5.09 -1.55 -10.84
N GLY A 317 5.58 -0.46 -10.33
CA GLY A 317 5.19 0.15 -9.07
C GLY A 317 5.57 1.63 -9.07
N LEU A 318 5.15 2.32 -8.03
CA LEU A 318 5.38 3.75 -7.89
C LEU A 318 5.61 4.13 -6.43
N GLY A 319 6.55 5.05 -6.19
CA GLY A 319 6.65 5.79 -4.94
C GLY A 319 6.23 7.24 -5.14
N VAL A 320 5.83 7.91 -4.06
CA VAL A 320 5.41 9.31 -4.09
C VAL A 320 6.27 10.11 -3.12
N MET A 321 6.76 11.27 -3.57
CA MET A 321 7.45 12.24 -2.74
C MET A 321 6.44 12.96 -1.84
N PRO A 322 6.63 12.99 -0.51
CA PRO A 322 5.81 13.83 0.35
C PRO A 322 5.98 15.31 0.02
N LYS A 323 4.95 16.12 0.30
CA LYS A 323 4.88 17.55 -0.07
C LYS A 323 6.12 18.36 0.28
N ARG A 324 6.73 18.09 1.44
CA ARG A 324 7.93 18.78 1.92
C ARG A 324 9.21 18.52 1.10
N GLY A 325 9.17 17.54 0.18
CA GLY A 325 10.28 17.23 -0.73
C GLY A 325 10.08 17.73 -2.17
N LEU A 326 8.99 18.47 -2.46
CA LEU A 326 8.68 18.99 -3.79
C LEU A 326 9.43 20.30 -4.11
N ASP A 327 9.61 20.55 -5.39
CA ASP A 327 10.12 21.83 -5.88
C ASP A 327 9.00 22.88 -5.99
N VAL A 328 8.73 23.55 -4.89
CA VAL A 328 7.69 24.60 -4.83
C VAL A 328 8.00 25.81 -5.70
N ARG A 329 9.28 26.07 -6.04
CA ARG A 329 9.67 27.15 -6.93
C ARG A 329 9.38 26.84 -8.38
N GLY A 330 9.45 25.54 -8.73
CA GLY A 330 9.11 25.03 -10.05
C GLY A 330 7.61 24.76 -10.25
N CYS A 331 6.75 25.16 -9.31
CA CYS A 331 5.31 24.90 -9.31
C CYS A 331 4.98 23.39 -9.38
N GLU A 332 5.81 22.55 -8.79
CA GLU A 332 5.59 21.13 -8.69
C GLU A 332 4.60 20.81 -7.57
N VAL A 333 3.46 20.20 -7.92
CA VAL A 333 2.39 19.87 -6.95
C VAL A 333 2.43 18.41 -6.50
N PHE A 334 3.04 17.51 -7.31
CA PHE A 334 3.17 16.10 -6.99
C PHE A 334 4.39 15.51 -7.70
N ARG A 335 5.01 14.45 -7.14
CA ARG A 335 6.11 13.74 -7.78
C ARG A 335 6.01 12.25 -7.57
N PHE A 336 6.00 11.50 -8.67
CA PHE A 336 6.11 10.06 -8.68
C PHE A 336 7.56 9.62 -8.89
N TYR A 337 7.86 8.41 -8.43
CA TYR A 337 9.05 7.64 -8.79
C TYR A 337 8.56 6.32 -9.39
N ARG A 338 8.64 6.23 -10.73
CA ARG A 338 8.13 5.10 -11.50
C ARG A 338 9.18 4.00 -11.55
N LEU A 339 8.80 2.76 -11.24
CA LEU A 339 9.66 1.59 -11.35
C LEU A 339 9.49 0.96 -12.74
N ILE A 340 10.48 1.08 -13.60
CA ILE A 340 10.48 0.58 -14.99
C ILE A 340 11.45 -0.61 -15.07
N ILE A 341 10.88 -1.83 -15.02
CA ILE A 341 11.68 -3.07 -14.96
C ILE A 341 12.50 -3.28 -16.24
N GLU A 342 11.91 -3.05 -17.42
CA GLU A 342 12.54 -3.27 -18.71
C GLU A 342 13.88 -2.53 -18.90
N LYS A 343 13.99 -1.39 -18.23
CA LYS A 343 15.20 -0.54 -18.26
C LYS A 343 16.00 -0.55 -16.97
N HIS A 344 15.57 -1.32 -15.96
CA HIS A 344 16.14 -1.26 -14.61
C HIS A 344 16.21 0.17 -14.05
N LEU A 345 15.18 0.97 -14.31
CA LEU A 345 15.15 2.41 -14.11
C LEU A 345 14.14 2.81 -13.05
N VAL A 346 14.55 3.68 -12.12
CA VAL A 346 13.62 4.45 -11.29
C VAL A 346 13.58 5.87 -11.85
N GLU A 347 12.43 6.25 -12.42
CA GLU A 347 12.23 7.50 -13.14
C GLU A 347 11.38 8.47 -12.30
N PRO A 348 11.95 9.61 -11.87
CA PRO A 348 11.16 10.70 -11.30
C PRO A 348 10.24 11.32 -12.36
N LEU A 349 8.97 11.51 -11.99
CA LEU A 349 7.96 12.17 -12.82
C LEU A 349 7.28 13.27 -12.00
N SER A 350 7.58 14.51 -12.34
CA SER A 350 7.05 15.70 -11.67
C SER A 350 5.76 16.17 -12.31
N MET A 351 4.73 16.41 -11.50
CA MET A 351 3.47 17.03 -11.91
C MET A 351 3.56 18.52 -11.68
N ILE A 352 3.53 19.30 -12.77
CA ILE A 352 3.82 20.73 -12.75
C ILE A 352 2.58 21.51 -13.19
N VAL A 353 2.23 22.54 -12.43
CA VAL A 353 1.22 23.53 -12.83
C VAL A 353 1.93 24.65 -13.60
N PRO A 354 1.58 24.88 -14.89
CA PRO A 354 2.22 25.95 -15.65
C PRO A 354 1.83 27.33 -15.09
N ARG A 355 2.83 28.13 -14.78
CA ARG A 355 2.68 29.51 -14.29
C ARG A 355 3.56 30.46 -15.09
N LYS A 356 3.09 31.69 -15.29
CA LYS A 356 3.84 32.74 -16.00
C LYS A 356 5.08 33.19 -15.23
N GLN A 357 4.98 33.25 -13.89
CA GLN A 357 6.07 33.64 -13.01
C GLN A 357 6.64 32.39 -12.33
N VAL A 358 7.73 31.87 -12.87
CA VAL A 358 8.49 30.74 -12.31
C VAL A 358 9.50 31.30 -11.29
N GLY A 359 9.75 30.57 -10.21
CA GLY A 359 10.69 30.96 -9.15
C GLY A 359 10.08 31.75 -7.99
N VAL A 360 8.82 32.21 -8.10
CA VAL A 360 8.08 32.85 -7.03
C VAL A 360 7.15 31.82 -6.39
N PHE A 361 7.08 31.82 -5.06
CA PHE A 361 6.17 30.93 -4.33
C PHE A 361 4.71 31.26 -4.64
N GLN A 362 3.95 30.28 -5.08
CA GLN A 362 2.54 30.42 -5.49
C GLN A 362 1.65 29.97 -4.33
N GLU A 363 1.17 30.88 -3.50
CA GLU A 363 0.37 30.56 -2.30
C GLU A 363 -0.93 29.80 -2.63
N ASP A 364 -1.50 30.03 -3.81
CA ASP A 364 -2.71 29.35 -4.27
C ASP A 364 -2.51 27.85 -4.60
N LEU A 365 -1.28 27.43 -4.86
CA LEU A 365 -0.94 26.03 -5.13
C LEU A 365 -0.53 25.25 -3.88
N TYR A 366 -0.07 25.94 -2.84
CA TYR A 366 0.53 25.34 -1.66
C TYR A 366 -0.15 25.82 -0.38
N PRO A 367 -1.35 25.30 -0.07
CA PRO A 367 -1.99 25.53 1.22
C PRO A 367 -1.16 24.90 2.34
N MET A 368 -1.60 25.04 3.57
CA MET A 368 -1.02 24.34 4.71
C MET A 368 -1.15 22.82 4.50
N THR A 369 -0.03 22.11 4.58
CA THR A 369 0.04 20.66 4.33
C THR A 369 0.43 19.89 5.59
N ALA A 370 0.18 18.56 5.61
CA ALA A 370 0.60 17.70 6.69
C ALA A 370 2.13 17.73 6.86
N GLY A 371 2.58 18.03 8.07
CA GLY A 371 3.99 18.15 8.44
C GLY A 371 4.62 16.80 8.81
N ASP A 372 5.88 16.88 9.25
CA ASP A 372 6.70 15.76 9.73
C ASP A 372 6.64 15.59 11.26
N GLN A 373 5.78 16.35 11.93
CA GLN A 373 5.57 16.22 13.36
C GLN A 373 4.27 15.45 13.64
N ALA A 374 4.36 14.47 14.53
CA ALA A 374 3.18 13.73 14.95
C ALA A 374 2.28 14.56 15.87
N ALA A 375 0.97 14.44 15.69
CA ALA A 375 -0.02 15.14 16.51
C ALA A 375 -0.25 14.46 17.87
N MET A 376 0.14 13.19 18.01
CA MET A 376 -0.01 12.40 19.23
C MET A 376 0.97 11.23 19.27
N THR A 377 1.09 10.61 20.43
CA THR A 377 1.82 9.35 20.64
C THR A 377 0.92 8.14 20.32
N ALA A 378 1.54 6.96 20.17
CA ALA A 378 0.80 5.69 20.02
C ALA A 378 -0.12 5.43 21.21
N GLN A 379 0.33 5.73 22.44
CA GLN A 379 -0.46 5.51 23.65
C GLN A 379 -1.66 6.46 23.77
N GLU A 380 -1.50 7.75 23.40
CA GLU A 380 -2.64 8.67 23.32
C GLU A 380 -3.70 8.18 22.34
N TRP A 381 -3.28 7.67 21.18
CA TRP A 381 -4.22 7.10 20.21
C TRP A 381 -4.89 5.83 20.77
N LEU A 382 -4.14 4.91 21.38
CA LEU A 382 -4.68 3.69 21.98
C LEU A 382 -5.67 3.98 23.13
N SER A 383 -5.53 5.11 23.83
CA SER A 383 -6.46 5.57 24.87
C SER A 383 -7.73 6.25 24.33
N GLY A 384 -7.91 6.34 23.01
CA GLY A 384 -9.13 6.85 22.39
C GLY A 384 -9.02 8.25 21.76
N ASN A 385 -7.88 8.94 21.90
CA ASN A 385 -7.70 10.26 21.32
C ASN A 385 -7.61 10.20 19.79
N ASN A 386 -8.23 11.17 19.11
CA ASN A 386 -8.13 11.38 17.67
C ASN A 386 -7.76 12.84 17.42
N ARG A 387 -6.72 13.04 16.63
CA ARG A 387 -6.27 14.37 16.20
C ARG A 387 -5.93 14.33 14.73
N GLY A 388 -6.28 15.38 14.00
CA GLY A 388 -5.80 15.57 12.63
C GLY A 388 -4.29 15.84 12.59
N PRO A 389 -3.68 15.80 11.40
CA PRO A 389 -2.25 16.05 11.25
C PRO A 389 -1.88 17.49 11.63
N LEU A 390 -0.70 17.66 12.21
CA LEU A 390 -0.11 18.99 12.36
C LEU A 390 0.27 19.53 11.00
N LEU A 391 -0.16 20.76 10.72
CA LEU A 391 0.03 21.37 9.43
C LEU A 391 1.27 22.28 9.42
N MET A 392 1.97 22.29 8.28
CA MET A 392 3.11 23.17 8.04
C MET A 392 2.94 23.95 6.73
N SER A 393 3.57 25.11 6.63
CA SER A 393 3.65 25.88 5.41
C SER A 393 4.86 25.45 4.58
N LEU A 394 4.68 25.29 3.27
CA LEU A 394 5.79 25.07 2.32
C LEU A 394 6.47 26.38 1.87
N LYS A 395 6.01 27.53 2.36
CA LYS A 395 6.61 28.83 2.06
C LYS A 395 8.02 28.90 2.64
N PRO A 396 9.05 29.19 1.85
CA PRO A 396 10.42 29.29 2.34
C PRO A 396 10.53 30.30 3.50
N GLY A 397 11.10 29.86 4.63
CA GLY A 397 11.25 30.69 5.83
C GLY A 397 10.02 30.81 6.73
N ALA A 398 8.92 30.14 6.42
CA ALA A 398 7.76 30.09 7.32
C ALA A 398 8.06 29.25 8.56
N ARG A 399 7.64 29.73 9.74
CA ARG A 399 7.68 28.93 10.97
C ARG A 399 6.54 27.92 10.98
N VAL A 400 6.76 26.75 11.57
CA VAL A 400 5.69 25.78 11.84
C VAL A 400 4.66 26.43 12.76
N THR A 401 3.46 26.68 12.26
CA THR A 401 2.35 27.20 13.07
C THR A 401 1.42 26.03 13.35
N ASN A 402 1.18 25.77 14.63
CA ASN A 402 0.17 24.79 15.06
C ASN A 402 -1.22 25.45 14.89
N PRO A 403 -2.06 25.07 13.91
CA PRO A 403 -3.34 25.71 13.66
C PRO A 403 -4.44 25.31 14.67
N TYR A 404 -4.15 24.36 15.56
CA TYR A 404 -5.07 24.00 16.63
C TYR A 404 -4.62 24.65 17.93
N PRO A 405 -5.30 25.74 18.39
CA PRO A 405 -5.15 26.16 19.77
C PRO A 405 -5.53 24.97 20.65
N GLU A 406 -4.70 24.70 21.67
CA GLU A 406 -5.06 23.76 22.72
C GLU A 406 -6.47 24.10 23.22
N ARG A 407 -7.47 23.33 22.80
CA ARG A 407 -8.77 23.39 23.48
C ARG A 407 -8.50 22.90 24.88
N ALA A 408 -8.65 23.81 25.84
CA ALA A 408 -8.73 23.46 27.24
C ALA A 408 -9.68 22.26 27.38
N PRO A 409 -9.37 21.29 28.23
CA PRO A 409 -10.21 20.10 28.38
C PRO A 409 -11.63 20.56 28.73
N GLU A 410 -12.55 20.34 27.80
CA GLU A 410 -13.97 20.50 28.10
C GLU A 410 -14.26 19.55 29.26
N ARG A 411 -14.63 20.11 30.41
CA ARG A 411 -15.19 19.36 31.52
C ARG A 411 -16.52 18.76 31.07
N GLY A 412 -16.42 17.69 30.27
CA GLY A 412 -17.56 16.88 29.91
C GLY A 412 -18.01 16.12 31.17
N GLN A 413 -19.24 16.35 31.54
CA GLN A 413 -19.97 15.47 32.47
C GLN A 413 -20.06 14.08 31.83
N GLY A 414 -19.02 13.27 32.03
CA GLY A 414 -18.96 11.86 31.66
C GLY A 414 -19.91 11.08 32.55
N ARG A 415 -20.95 10.51 31.96
CA ARG A 415 -21.73 9.45 32.59
C ARG A 415 -20.85 8.22 32.82
N PRO A 416 -21.05 7.46 33.91
CA PRO A 416 -20.20 6.35 34.30
C PRO A 416 -20.49 5.08 33.47
N LEU A 417 -20.08 5.05 32.21
CA LEU A 417 -20.15 3.82 31.38
C LEU A 417 -18.85 3.02 31.41
N GLU A 418 -17.72 3.66 31.80
CA GLU A 418 -16.43 2.97 31.88
C GLU A 418 -16.31 2.04 33.11
N GLN A 419 -16.99 2.37 34.22
CA GLN A 419 -16.97 1.52 35.40
C GLN A 419 -17.80 0.24 35.20
N ALA A 420 -18.87 0.28 34.42
CA ALA A 420 -19.67 -0.90 34.10
C ALA A 420 -18.90 -1.90 33.22
N PHE A 421 -18.11 -1.41 32.26
CA PHE A 421 -17.34 -2.26 31.35
C PHE A 421 -16.15 -2.94 32.04
N LEU A 422 -15.48 -2.24 32.97
CA LEU A 422 -14.41 -2.82 33.78
C LEU A 422 -14.92 -3.86 34.78
N GLN A 423 -16.12 -3.66 35.34
CA GLN A 423 -16.75 -4.65 36.20
C GLN A 423 -17.19 -5.91 35.45
N GLU A 424 -17.67 -5.77 34.21
CA GLU A 424 -18.05 -6.91 33.38
C GLU A 424 -16.83 -7.71 32.87
N GLN A 425 -15.70 -7.07 32.62
CA GLN A 425 -14.45 -7.77 32.29
C GLN A 425 -13.82 -8.49 33.48
N LEU A 426 -13.91 -7.94 34.68
CA LEU A 426 -13.44 -8.58 35.91
C LEU A 426 -14.33 -9.77 36.26
N ALA A 427 -15.64 -9.66 36.11
CA ALA A 427 -16.57 -10.77 36.34
C ALA A 427 -16.39 -11.93 35.33
N TYR A 428 -15.92 -11.66 34.10
CA TYR A 428 -15.62 -12.68 33.10
C TYR A 428 -14.29 -13.40 33.36
N GLN A 429 -13.33 -12.77 34.02
CA GLN A 429 -12.08 -13.40 34.45
C GLN A 429 -12.27 -14.29 35.67
N ASP A 430 -13.09 -13.89 36.62
CA ASP A 430 -13.39 -14.69 37.82
C ASP A 430 -14.22 -15.95 37.55
N ALA A 431 -15.01 -15.96 36.47
CA ALA A 431 -15.80 -17.13 36.06
C ALA A 431 -15.00 -18.25 35.37
N LYS A 432 -13.73 -18.02 35.03
CA LYS A 432 -12.93 -18.97 34.23
C LYS A 432 -11.91 -19.79 35.04
N TYR A 433 -11.73 -19.49 36.32
CA TYR A 433 -10.86 -20.27 37.21
C TYR A 433 -11.51 -20.46 38.59
N PRO A 434 -11.99 -21.67 38.93
CA PRO A 434 -12.42 -21.97 40.28
C PRO A 434 -11.18 -21.95 41.22
N GLN A 435 -11.22 -21.08 42.20
CA GLN A 435 -10.30 -21.13 43.34
C GLN A 435 -10.69 -22.28 44.26
N ASP A 436 -10.11 -23.46 44.06
CA ASP A 436 -10.02 -24.51 45.05
C ASP A 436 -8.74 -25.34 44.82
N LEU A 437 -7.67 -24.89 45.41
CA LEU A 437 -6.45 -25.66 45.59
C LEU A 437 -5.84 -25.33 46.98
N SER A 438 -6.58 -25.66 48.02
CA SER A 438 -6.03 -25.88 49.34
C SER A 438 -6.16 -27.35 49.67
N ASP A 439 -5.24 -28.17 49.18
CA ASP A 439 -4.82 -29.44 49.77
C ASP A 439 -3.90 -30.18 48.80
N LEU A 440 -2.62 -29.90 48.88
CA LEU A 440 -1.54 -30.79 48.42
C LEU A 440 -0.20 -30.30 49.05
N SER A 441 -0.15 -30.39 50.37
CA SER A 441 1.12 -30.47 51.09
C SER A 441 1.57 -31.93 51.07
N GLY A 442 2.55 -32.25 50.28
CA GLY A 442 3.15 -33.57 50.34
C GLY A 442 3.61 -34.14 49.00
N TRP A 443 4.56 -33.50 48.35
CA TRP A 443 5.38 -34.18 47.38
C TRP A 443 6.81 -33.64 47.45
N GLN A 444 7.74 -34.48 47.95
CA GLN A 444 9.16 -34.30 47.76
C GLN A 444 9.58 -34.93 46.43
N PRO A 445 10.44 -34.30 45.64
CA PRO A 445 10.96 -34.93 44.44
C PRO A 445 12.08 -35.89 44.80
N ASP A 446 11.96 -37.14 44.37
CA ASP A 446 12.98 -38.18 44.44
C ASP A 446 14.00 -37.93 43.29
N GLU A 447 15.23 -37.58 43.69
CA GLU A 447 16.38 -37.50 42.81
C GLU A 447 16.90 -38.89 42.50
N THR A 448 16.45 -39.51 41.41
CA THR A 448 17.29 -40.54 40.71
C THR A 448 16.67 -40.90 39.36
N GLN A 449 17.52 -40.85 38.34
CA GLN A 449 17.36 -41.36 36.98
C GLN A 449 16.88 -40.38 35.90
N ALA A 450 17.84 -39.60 35.38
CA ALA A 450 17.80 -39.07 34.06
C ALA A 450 18.30 -40.12 33.03
N PRO A 451 17.56 -40.50 32.01
CA PRO A 451 18.11 -41.20 30.86
C PRO A 451 18.81 -40.20 29.94
N GLY A 452 20.12 -40.43 29.75
CA GLY A 452 20.92 -39.67 28.80
C GLY A 452 20.44 -39.82 27.37
N TRP A 453 20.12 -38.70 26.76
CA TRP A 453 19.98 -38.65 25.31
C TRP A 453 21.34 -38.26 24.71
N ALA A 454 22.05 -39.32 24.19
CA ALA A 454 23.26 -39.14 23.41
C ALA A 454 22.85 -38.57 22.03
N TYR A 455 23.44 -37.45 21.64
CA TYR A 455 23.39 -36.96 20.27
C TYR A 455 24.21 -37.90 19.36
N PRO A 456 23.67 -38.40 18.24
CA PRO A 456 24.49 -39.08 17.24
C PRO A 456 25.30 -38.02 16.48
N GLN A 457 26.62 -38.19 16.46
CA GLN A 457 27.50 -37.48 15.54
C GLN A 457 27.21 -37.95 14.12
N CYS A 458 26.71 -37.01 13.28
CA CYS A 458 26.56 -37.25 11.85
C CYS A 458 27.90 -37.19 11.17
N THR A 459 28.33 -38.32 10.59
CA THR A 459 29.40 -38.41 9.59
C THR A 459 28.89 -37.84 8.25
N PRO A 460 29.74 -37.18 7.44
CA PRO A 460 29.32 -36.57 6.18
C PRO A 460 29.38 -37.57 5.04
N HIS A 461 28.32 -38.36 4.85
CA HIS A 461 28.04 -39.02 3.57
C HIS A 461 26.59 -39.54 3.56
N CYS A 462 25.89 -39.28 2.47
CA CYS A 462 24.54 -39.74 2.10
C CYS A 462 23.37 -38.90 2.68
N CYS A 463 23.05 -37.80 2.01
CA CYS A 463 21.69 -37.31 1.88
C CYS A 463 21.39 -37.05 0.41
N GLU A 464 21.07 -38.11 -0.33
CA GLU A 464 20.21 -37.96 -1.50
C GLU A 464 18.77 -37.72 -0.99
N PRO A 465 18.05 -36.70 -1.51
CA PRO A 465 16.65 -36.52 -1.16
C PRO A 465 15.85 -37.68 -1.77
N SER A 466 15.35 -38.58 -0.92
CA SER A 466 14.32 -39.50 -1.32
C SER A 466 13.07 -38.71 -1.66
N GLU A 467 12.77 -38.54 -2.94
CA GLU A 467 11.48 -38.06 -3.41
C GLU A 467 10.42 -39.08 -2.97
N GLN A 468 9.79 -38.82 -1.82
CA GLN A 468 8.57 -39.53 -1.48
C GLN A 468 7.48 -39.06 -2.44
N ALA A 469 6.94 -39.98 -3.21
CA ALA A 469 5.86 -39.69 -4.14
C ALA A 469 4.66 -39.10 -3.38
N PRO A 470 4.04 -38.02 -3.88
CA PRO A 470 2.91 -37.36 -3.23
C PRO A 470 1.73 -38.35 -3.05
N PRO A 471 0.88 -38.09 -2.01
CA PRO A 471 -0.29 -38.93 -1.75
C PRO A 471 -1.26 -38.96 -2.95
N PRO A 472 -2.05 -40.03 -3.12
CA PRO A 472 -2.89 -40.24 -4.31
C PRO A 472 -3.80 -39.08 -4.68
N ALA A 473 -4.40 -38.43 -3.69
CA ALA A 473 -5.29 -37.25 -3.89
C ALA A 473 -4.52 -36.03 -4.42
N GLU A 474 -3.26 -35.87 -4.09
CA GLU A 474 -2.42 -34.78 -4.56
C GLU A 474 -1.93 -35.01 -6.00
N ARG A 475 -1.74 -36.27 -6.38
CA ARG A 475 -1.45 -36.65 -7.76
C ARG A 475 -2.61 -36.42 -8.72
N GLU A 476 -3.84 -36.70 -8.30
CA GLU A 476 -5.03 -36.44 -9.09
C GLU A 476 -5.24 -34.94 -9.29
N LEU A 477 -5.09 -34.14 -8.25
CA LEU A 477 -5.16 -32.67 -8.32
C LEU A 477 -4.09 -32.08 -9.24
N LEU A 478 -2.86 -32.60 -9.20
CA LEU A 478 -1.77 -32.19 -10.10
C LEU A 478 -2.06 -32.57 -11.56
N GLN A 479 -2.61 -33.75 -11.80
CA GLN A 479 -3.00 -34.16 -13.15
C GLN A 479 -4.13 -33.30 -13.71
N ASP A 480 -5.15 -33.01 -12.90
CA ASP A 480 -6.23 -32.12 -13.30
C ASP A 480 -5.74 -30.70 -13.55
N PHE A 481 -4.82 -30.21 -12.76
CA PHE A 481 -4.19 -28.91 -12.97
C PHE A 481 -3.42 -28.84 -14.30
N TYR A 482 -2.62 -29.85 -14.63
CA TYR A 482 -1.90 -29.87 -15.91
C TYR A 482 -2.85 -30.00 -17.10
N ARG A 483 -3.90 -30.83 -16.98
CA ARG A 483 -4.93 -30.93 -18.01
C ARG A 483 -5.65 -29.59 -18.27
N GLN A 484 -6.01 -28.85 -17.21
CA GLN A 484 -6.60 -27.53 -17.34
C GLN A 484 -5.63 -26.50 -17.94
N GLN A 485 -4.36 -26.59 -17.62
CA GLN A 485 -3.33 -25.73 -18.24
C GLN A 485 -3.19 -25.98 -19.75
N ASP A 486 -3.22 -27.23 -20.16
CA ASP A 486 -3.15 -27.59 -21.58
C ASP A 486 -4.42 -27.12 -22.34
N GLU A 487 -5.59 -27.28 -21.74
CA GLU A 487 -6.85 -26.77 -22.31
C GLU A 487 -6.86 -25.24 -22.45
N ILE A 488 -6.35 -24.52 -21.45
CA ILE A 488 -6.20 -23.05 -21.53
C ILE A 488 -5.26 -22.65 -22.67
N ARG A 489 -4.15 -23.39 -22.86
CA ARG A 489 -3.20 -23.11 -23.94
C ARG A 489 -3.84 -23.34 -25.30
N GLU A 490 -4.60 -24.41 -25.47
CA GLU A 490 -5.31 -24.74 -26.71
C GLU A 490 -6.39 -23.68 -27.04
N LEU A 491 -7.17 -23.25 -26.05
CA LEU A 491 -8.17 -22.20 -26.21
C LEU A 491 -7.53 -20.86 -26.57
N GLN A 492 -6.38 -20.54 -26.01
CA GLN A 492 -5.63 -19.31 -26.36
C GLN A 492 -5.13 -19.34 -27.80
N GLU A 493 -4.68 -20.50 -28.28
CA GLU A 493 -4.24 -20.66 -29.65
C GLU A 493 -5.39 -20.54 -30.64
N GLN A 494 -6.55 -21.13 -30.34
CA GLN A 494 -7.78 -21.00 -31.13
C GLN A 494 -8.25 -19.55 -31.17
N LEU A 495 -8.18 -18.83 -30.06
CA LEU A 495 -8.55 -17.42 -29.99
C LEU A 495 -7.63 -16.57 -30.85
N ASN A 496 -6.34 -16.84 -30.84
CA ASN A 496 -5.36 -16.13 -31.67
C ASN A 496 -5.59 -16.38 -33.17
N GLN A 497 -5.89 -17.63 -33.57
CA GLN A 497 -6.25 -17.98 -34.95
C GLN A 497 -7.52 -17.25 -35.42
N LYS A 498 -8.55 -17.17 -34.57
CA LYS A 498 -9.77 -16.41 -34.88
C LYS A 498 -9.51 -14.91 -35.02
N GLN A 499 -8.64 -14.35 -34.15
CA GLN A 499 -8.27 -12.93 -34.23
C GLN A 499 -7.53 -12.59 -35.53
N VAL A 500 -6.59 -13.44 -35.97
CA VAL A 500 -5.91 -13.30 -37.25
C VAL A 500 -6.92 -13.33 -38.39
N ARG A 501 -7.90 -14.24 -38.34
CA ARG A 501 -8.94 -14.35 -39.38
C ARG A 501 -9.84 -13.12 -39.43
N ILE A 502 -10.23 -12.56 -38.29
CA ILE A 502 -10.99 -11.30 -38.21
C ILE A 502 -10.22 -10.16 -38.90
N THR A 503 -8.92 -10.00 -38.55
CA THR A 503 -8.06 -8.97 -39.12
C THR A 503 -7.94 -9.11 -40.64
N GLN A 504 -7.85 -10.36 -41.14
CA GLN A 504 -7.81 -10.66 -42.56
C GLN A 504 -9.13 -10.28 -43.27
N LEU A 505 -10.27 -10.63 -42.70
CA LEU A 505 -11.59 -10.28 -43.23
C LEU A 505 -11.84 -8.76 -43.23
N GLU A 506 -11.36 -8.06 -42.21
CA GLU A 506 -11.42 -6.58 -42.15
C GLU A 506 -10.59 -5.92 -43.27
N LEU A 507 -9.40 -6.47 -43.57
CA LEU A 507 -8.54 -6.03 -44.66
C LEU A 507 -9.20 -6.30 -46.02
N GLU A 508 -9.77 -7.49 -46.24
CA GLU A 508 -10.53 -7.82 -47.44
C GLU A 508 -11.74 -6.91 -47.61
N GLY A 509 -12.48 -6.62 -46.54
CA GLY A 509 -13.60 -5.68 -46.53
C GLY A 509 -13.20 -4.24 -46.85
N LYS A 510 -12.05 -3.78 -46.37
CA LYS A 510 -11.49 -2.46 -46.74
C LYS A 510 -11.07 -2.42 -48.22
N ASN A 511 -10.41 -3.47 -48.72
CA ASN A 511 -9.98 -3.55 -50.10
C ASN A 511 -11.19 -3.60 -51.09
N ASN A 512 -12.25 -4.31 -50.74
CA ASN A 512 -13.47 -4.35 -51.55
C ASN A 512 -14.20 -3.00 -51.57
N ARG A 513 -14.26 -2.28 -50.44
CA ARG A 513 -14.82 -0.90 -50.41
C ARG A 513 -13.99 0.08 -51.23
N ASN A 514 -12.66 -0.04 -51.25
CA ASN A 514 -11.78 0.80 -52.05
C ASN A 514 -11.92 0.47 -53.55
N LYS A 515 -12.09 -0.80 -53.94
CA LYS A 515 -12.39 -1.18 -55.33
C LYS A 515 -13.74 -0.62 -55.81
N MET A 516 -14.79 -0.65 -54.98
CA MET A 516 -16.08 -0.06 -55.34
C MET A 516 -16.03 1.47 -55.48
N ARG A 517 -15.18 2.17 -54.70
CA ARG A 517 -14.98 3.62 -54.83
C ARG A 517 -14.15 4.04 -56.05
N ALA A 518 -13.38 3.13 -56.64
CA ALA A 518 -12.59 3.39 -57.85
C ALA A 518 -13.36 3.10 -59.13
N THR A 519 -14.59 2.56 -59.04
CA THR A 519 -15.45 2.20 -60.18
C THR A 519 -16.65 3.15 -60.35
N PHE A 520 -16.76 4.18 -59.56
CA PHE A 520 -17.65 5.34 -59.68
C PHE A 520 -16.77 6.61 -59.79
#